data_88ec632294634bce1b323ea6f216c62b
#
_entry.id   88ec632294634bce1b323ea6f216c62b
#
_cell.length_a   1.000
_cell.length_b   1.000
_cell.length_c   1.000
_cell.angle_alpha   90.00
_cell.angle_beta   90.00
_cell.angle_gamma   90.00
#
_symmetry.space_group_name_H-M   'P 1'
#
loop_
_entity.id
_entity.type
_entity.pdbx_description
1 polymer ?
#
loop_
_entity_poly.entity_id
_entity_poly.type
_entity_poly.pdbx_seq_one_letter_code
_entity_poly.pdbx_strand_id
1 'polypeptide(L)'
;MKILQRLLIGALAALLLASCGTAYQENRQRRAAEKAAEQAAIVQAILDGDFILEVTQIIPRGFPSRHSQGEYQLRLDGDVVTTRLPFIGTSYEAPAYGDNDAISIVFEKEKVGVYRDFSKASTKGEYLFQFKGGKGRYPWVVTLSVFDSGSATIYCSGSGARYMTYFANLIVPEKDEDHQ
;
A
#
# COMPACT_ATOMS: atom_id res chain seq x y z
N MET A 1 -12.65 -48.12 -46.54
CA MET A 1 -13.05 -47.98 -45.12
C MET A 1 -11.92 -47.55 -44.19
N LYS A 2 -10.75 -48.20 -44.21
CA LYS A 2 -9.62 -47.87 -43.27
C LYS A 2 -9.03 -46.44 -43.43
N ILE A 3 -9.00 -45.89 -44.62
CA ILE A 3 -8.44 -44.55 -44.89
C ILE A 3 -9.39 -43.46 -44.35
N LEU A 4 -10.69 -43.60 -44.57
CA LEU A 4 -11.69 -42.66 -44.06
C LEU A 4 -11.72 -42.59 -42.51
N GLN A 5 -11.54 -43.73 -41.88
CA GLN A 5 -11.49 -43.85 -40.42
C GLN A 5 -10.22 -43.19 -39.82
N ARG A 6 -9.08 -43.28 -40.53
CA ARG A 6 -7.83 -42.61 -40.13
C ARG A 6 -7.91 -41.09 -40.29
N LEU A 7 -8.58 -40.60 -41.33
CA LEU A 7 -8.83 -39.18 -41.54
C LEU A 7 -9.78 -38.60 -40.46
N LEU A 8 -10.79 -39.34 -40.07
CA LEU A 8 -11.74 -38.94 -39.06
C LEU A 8 -11.08 -38.84 -37.67
N ILE A 9 -10.22 -39.80 -37.33
CA ILE A 9 -9.45 -39.80 -36.07
C ILE A 9 -8.44 -38.63 -36.02
N GLY A 10 -7.77 -38.35 -37.17
CA GLY A 10 -6.85 -37.22 -37.26
C GLY A 10 -7.54 -35.87 -37.10
N ALA A 11 -8.73 -35.70 -37.72
CA ALA A 11 -9.54 -34.48 -37.55
C ALA A 11 -10.04 -34.29 -36.13
N LEU A 12 -10.44 -35.37 -35.44
CA LEU A 12 -10.91 -35.30 -34.06
C LEU A 12 -9.77 -34.95 -33.11
N ALA A 13 -8.56 -35.51 -33.33
CA ALA A 13 -7.37 -35.18 -32.54
C ALA A 13 -6.93 -33.71 -32.73
N ALA A 14 -6.99 -33.17 -33.93
CA ALA A 14 -6.69 -31.77 -34.22
C ALA A 14 -7.68 -30.79 -33.56
N LEU A 15 -8.97 -31.14 -33.46
CA LEU A 15 -9.99 -30.38 -32.76
C LEU A 15 -9.78 -30.34 -31.26
N LEU A 16 -9.33 -31.44 -30.66
CA LEU A 16 -9.02 -31.52 -29.22
C LEU A 16 -7.77 -30.71 -28.84
N LEU A 17 -6.78 -30.62 -29.70
CA LEU A 17 -5.56 -29.81 -29.47
C LEU A 17 -5.84 -28.31 -29.63
N ALA A 18 -6.76 -27.90 -30.51
CA ALA A 18 -7.15 -26.49 -30.65
C ALA A 18 -7.93 -25.96 -29.44
N SER A 19 -8.69 -26.81 -28.76
CA SER A 19 -9.51 -26.41 -27.59
C SER A 19 -8.68 -26.08 -26.35
N CYS A 20 -7.50 -26.67 -26.15
CA CYS A 20 -6.65 -26.39 -24.98
C CYS A 20 -5.94 -25.02 -25.06
N GLY A 21 -5.66 -24.51 -26.25
CA GLY A 21 -4.96 -23.22 -26.44
C GLY A 21 -5.81 -22.01 -26.11
N THR A 22 -7.11 -22.05 -26.39
CA THR A 22 -8.03 -20.93 -26.17
C THR A 22 -8.31 -20.71 -24.68
N ALA A 23 -8.57 -21.75 -23.91
CA ALA A 23 -8.83 -21.66 -22.48
C ALA A 23 -7.61 -21.11 -21.69
N TYR A 24 -6.39 -21.46 -22.12
CA TYR A 24 -5.18 -20.91 -21.50
C TYR A 24 -5.00 -19.41 -21.82
N GLN A 25 -5.25 -18.99 -23.06
CA GLN A 25 -5.18 -17.60 -23.48
C GLN A 25 -6.24 -16.74 -22.77
N GLU A 26 -7.47 -17.21 -22.67
CA GLU A 26 -8.56 -16.53 -21.97
C GLU A 26 -8.23 -16.33 -20.47
N ASN A 27 -7.73 -17.36 -19.80
CA ASN A 27 -7.31 -17.24 -18.41
C ASN A 27 -6.17 -16.23 -18.22
N ARG A 28 -5.23 -16.19 -19.15
CA ARG A 28 -4.12 -15.22 -19.14
C ARG A 28 -4.61 -13.80 -19.34
N GLN A 29 -5.51 -13.60 -20.30
CA GLN A 29 -6.14 -12.29 -20.57
C GLN A 29 -6.98 -11.82 -19.39
N ARG A 30 -7.78 -12.71 -18.79
CA ARG A 30 -8.58 -12.37 -17.61
C ARG A 30 -7.71 -11.93 -16.45
N ARG A 31 -6.65 -12.69 -16.10
CA ARG A 31 -5.70 -12.31 -15.06
C ARG A 31 -4.96 -11.01 -15.34
N ALA A 32 -4.66 -10.73 -16.60
CA ALA A 32 -4.04 -9.47 -16.99
C ALA A 32 -5.03 -8.29 -16.85
N ALA A 33 -6.29 -8.48 -17.20
CA ALA A 33 -7.34 -7.50 -17.02
C ALA A 33 -7.64 -7.23 -15.53
N GLU A 34 -7.71 -8.27 -14.71
CA GLU A 34 -7.89 -8.17 -13.25
C GLU A 34 -6.77 -7.35 -12.61
N LYS A 35 -5.51 -7.65 -12.94
CA LYS A 35 -4.35 -6.89 -12.45
C LYS A 35 -4.34 -5.43 -12.91
N ALA A 36 -4.72 -5.18 -14.17
CA ALA A 36 -4.82 -3.81 -14.67
C ALA A 36 -5.92 -3.02 -13.96
N ALA A 37 -7.05 -3.64 -13.67
CA ALA A 37 -8.14 -3.04 -12.91
C ALA A 37 -7.73 -2.74 -11.46
N GLU A 38 -7.05 -3.68 -10.80
CA GLU A 38 -6.50 -3.49 -9.45
C GLU A 38 -5.50 -2.34 -9.41
N GLN A 39 -4.57 -2.28 -10.36
CA GLN A 39 -3.61 -1.20 -10.46
C GLN A 39 -4.28 0.15 -10.73
N ALA A 40 -5.30 0.19 -11.58
CA ALA A 40 -6.06 1.40 -11.83
C ALA A 40 -6.80 1.89 -10.56
N ALA A 41 -7.36 0.97 -9.77
CA ALA A 41 -8.01 1.30 -8.51
C ALA A 41 -7.01 1.87 -7.48
N ILE A 42 -5.80 1.30 -7.39
CA ILE A 42 -4.71 1.80 -6.55
C ILE A 42 -4.33 3.23 -6.96
N VAL A 43 -4.09 3.48 -8.25
CA VAL A 43 -3.73 4.81 -8.74
C VAL A 43 -4.85 5.81 -8.47
N GLN A 44 -6.11 5.41 -8.64
CA GLN A 44 -7.25 6.28 -8.36
C GLN A 44 -7.32 6.63 -6.87
N ALA A 45 -7.16 5.67 -5.97
CA ALA A 45 -7.12 5.91 -4.52
C ALA A 45 -5.99 6.87 -4.11
N ILE A 46 -4.81 6.76 -4.76
CA ILE A 46 -3.69 7.67 -4.55
C ILE A 46 -4.06 9.09 -5.00
N LEU A 47 -4.65 9.25 -6.18
CA LEU A 47 -5.04 10.56 -6.72
C LEU A 47 -6.14 11.23 -5.88
N ASP A 48 -7.11 10.45 -5.42
CA ASP A 48 -8.16 10.90 -4.52
C ASP A 48 -7.61 11.25 -3.12
N GLY A 49 -6.47 10.63 -2.74
CA GLY A 49 -5.89 10.75 -1.40
C GLY A 49 -6.71 10.02 -0.35
N ASP A 50 -7.39 8.94 -0.73
CA ASP A 50 -8.15 8.07 0.16
C ASP A 50 -7.61 6.63 0.06
N PHE A 51 -6.75 6.27 1.00
CA PHE A 51 -6.11 4.96 1.04
C PHE A 51 -5.65 4.58 2.44
N ILE A 52 -5.41 3.28 2.63
CA ILE A 52 -4.80 2.71 3.83
C ILE A 52 -3.43 2.14 3.47
N LEU A 53 -2.42 2.47 4.25
CA LEU A 53 -1.09 1.86 4.16
C LEU A 53 -0.95 0.86 5.31
N GLU A 54 -0.93 -0.43 4.98
CA GLU A 54 -0.67 -1.50 5.93
C GLU A 54 0.83 -1.74 6.04
N VAL A 55 1.39 -1.58 7.24
CA VAL A 55 2.82 -1.72 7.49
C VAL A 55 3.22 -3.19 7.44
N THR A 56 4.18 -3.51 6.58
CA THR A 56 4.76 -4.86 6.44
C THR A 56 6.11 -4.98 7.12
N GLN A 57 6.86 -3.88 7.21
CA GLN A 57 8.18 -3.88 7.83
C GLN A 57 8.48 -2.56 8.53
N ILE A 58 9.07 -2.66 9.71
CA ILE A 58 9.52 -1.53 10.55
C ILE A 58 11.03 -1.48 10.50
N ILE A 59 11.61 -0.33 10.14
CA ILE A 59 13.04 -0.11 9.99
C ILE A 59 13.49 1.00 10.95
N PRO A 60 13.85 0.65 12.19
CA PRO A 60 14.34 1.62 13.15
C PRO A 60 15.79 1.99 12.85
N ARG A 61 16.16 3.23 13.16
CA ARG A 61 17.55 3.66 13.02
C ARG A 61 18.45 2.97 14.07
N GLY A 62 19.46 2.25 13.60
CA GLY A 62 20.45 1.62 14.47
C GLY A 62 19.98 0.33 15.15
N PHE A 63 18.82 -0.20 14.77
CA PHE A 63 18.28 -1.46 15.27
C PHE A 63 17.91 -2.38 14.10
N PRO A 64 17.84 -3.71 14.33
CA PRO A 64 17.37 -4.63 13.30
C PRO A 64 15.94 -4.33 12.86
N SER A 65 15.68 -4.49 11.56
CA SER A 65 14.32 -4.40 11.02
C SER A 65 13.42 -5.50 11.58
N ARG A 66 12.12 -5.21 11.68
CA ARG A 66 11.10 -6.15 12.15
C ARG A 66 9.97 -6.25 11.14
N HIS A 67 9.45 -7.45 10.94
CA HIS A 67 8.23 -7.64 10.17
C HIS A 67 7.01 -7.27 11.02
N SER A 68 6.00 -6.71 10.38
CA SER A 68 4.66 -6.47 10.93
C SER A 68 3.67 -7.36 10.18
N GLN A 69 2.64 -7.83 10.89
CA GLN A 69 1.59 -8.70 10.35
C GLN A 69 0.25 -7.95 10.23
N GLY A 70 0.27 -6.71 9.72
CA GLY A 70 -0.95 -5.91 9.57
C GLY A 70 -1.43 -5.21 10.84
N GLU A 71 -0.64 -5.27 11.93
CA GLU A 71 -1.00 -4.64 13.22
C GLU A 71 -1.03 -3.11 13.15
N TYR A 72 -0.26 -2.53 12.21
CA TYR A 72 -0.05 -1.10 12.11
C TYR A 72 -0.48 -0.60 10.74
N GLN A 73 -1.32 0.43 10.77
CA GLN A 73 -1.87 1.03 9.56
C GLN A 73 -1.80 2.56 9.65
N LEU A 74 -1.66 3.19 8.48
CA LEU A 74 -1.86 4.63 8.30
C LEU A 74 -2.97 4.83 7.29
N ARG A 75 -4.08 5.45 7.72
CA ARG A 75 -5.17 5.88 6.84
C ARG A 75 -4.99 7.37 6.53
N LEU A 76 -5.00 7.68 5.25
CA LEU A 76 -5.18 9.02 4.72
C LEU A 76 -6.58 9.08 4.09
N ASP A 77 -7.37 10.10 4.45
CA ASP A 77 -8.70 10.37 3.92
C ASP A 77 -8.77 11.88 3.63
N GLY A 78 -8.47 12.24 2.40
CA GLY A 78 -8.28 13.64 2.00
C GLY A 78 -7.15 14.31 2.79
N ASP A 79 -7.51 15.11 3.78
CA ASP A 79 -6.58 15.81 4.67
C ASP A 79 -6.66 15.29 6.13
N VAL A 80 -7.38 14.20 6.35
CA VAL A 80 -7.52 13.57 7.66
C VAL A 80 -6.60 12.37 7.76
N VAL A 81 -5.74 12.35 8.78
CA VAL A 81 -4.81 11.26 9.05
C VAL A 81 -5.21 10.51 10.31
N THR A 82 -5.19 9.20 10.20
CA THR A 82 -5.38 8.30 11.35
C THR A 82 -4.28 7.26 11.33
N THR A 83 -3.47 7.21 12.39
CA THR A 83 -2.44 6.18 12.53
C THR A 83 -1.96 6.05 13.96
N ARG A 84 -1.47 4.86 14.31
CA ARG A 84 -0.68 4.58 15.50
C ARG A 84 0.48 3.68 15.09
N LEU A 85 1.67 4.27 14.89
CA LEU A 85 2.87 3.55 14.49
C LEU A 85 3.85 3.43 15.66
N PRO A 86 4.50 2.28 15.88
CA PRO A 86 5.46 2.09 16.94
C PRO A 86 6.73 2.89 16.64
N PHE A 87 7.23 3.62 17.62
CA PHE A 87 8.54 4.22 17.56
C PHE A 87 9.56 3.35 18.30
N ILE A 88 10.62 2.94 17.60
CA ILE A 88 11.72 2.16 18.16
C ILE A 88 12.99 3.00 18.02
N GLY A 89 13.48 3.54 19.13
CA GLY A 89 14.66 4.40 19.11
C GLY A 89 14.95 4.97 20.50
N THR A 90 16.04 5.73 20.60
CA THR A 90 16.36 6.49 21.81
C THR A 90 15.50 7.75 21.84
N SER A 91 14.62 7.85 22.83
CA SER A 91 13.94 9.10 23.16
C SER A 91 14.75 9.82 24.23
N TYR A 92 15.06 11.09 24.01
CA TYR A 92 15.69 11.92 25.04
C TYR A 92 14.69 12.34 26.15
N GLU A 93 13.41 12.09 25.92
CA GLU A 93 12.36 12.27 26.94
C GLU A 93 11.99 10.89 27.48
N ALA A 94 12.21 10.66 28.78
CA ALA A 94 11.66 9.48 29.44
C ALA A 94 10.13 9.56 29.36
N PRO A 95 9.43 8.53 28.90
CA PRO A 95 7.98 8.51 28.95
C PRO A 95 7.54 8.64 30.40
N ALA A 96 6.53 9.46 30.68
CA ALA A 96 5.88 9.47 31.97
C ALA A 96 5.37 8.06 32.27
N TYR A 97 5.57 7.60 33.50
CA TYR A 97 5.24 6.23 33.89
C TYR A 97 3.76 5.93 33.57
N GLY A 98 3.52 4.99 32.63
CA GLY A 98 2.17 4.61 32.17
C GLY A 98 1.69 5.21 30.87
N ASP A 99 2.45 6.09 30.21
CA ASP A 99 2.07 6.69 28.95
C ASP A 99 2.69 5.92 27.74
N ASN A 100 1.97 4.90 27.27
CA ASN A 100 2.38 4.13 26.10
C ASN A 100 2.35 4.97 24.79
N ASP A 101 1.67 6.12 24.79
CA ASP A 101 1.58 7.01 23.63
C ASP A 101 2.85 7.84 23.45
N ALA A 102 3.66 8.03 24.50
CA ALA A 102 4.93 8.75 24.45
C ALA A 102 5.99 8.09 23.54
N ILE A 103 5.80 6.80 23.22
CA ILE A 103 6.69 6.00 22.38
C ILE A 103 6.05 5.58 21.04
N SER A 104 4.94 6.22 20.67
CA SER A 104 4.21 5.93 19.43
C SER A 104 4.04 7.21 18.61
N ILE A 105 3.96 7.04 17.29
CA ILE A 105 3.59 8.12 16.37
C ILE A 105 2.08 8.04 16.18
N VAL A 106 1.34 8.98 16.78
CA VAL A 106 -0.13 8.91 16.88
C VAL A 106 -0.76 10.11 16.21
N PHE A 107 -1.67 9.84 15.28
CA PHE A 107 -2.61 10.78 14.69
C PHE A 107 -4.02 10.19 14.87
N GLU A 108 -4.92 10.89 15.54
CA GLU A 108 -6.28 10.40 15.81
C GLU A 108 -7.28 11.25 15.03
N LYS A 109 -7.61 10.82 13.81
CA LYS A 109 -8.49 11.56 12.88
C LYS A 109 -8.10 13.04 12.82
N GLU A 110 -6.81 13.29 12.73
CA GLU A 110 -6.24 14.64 12.76
C GLU A 110 -6.32 15.25 11.37
N LYS A 111 -6.93 16.43 11.26
CA LYS A 111 -6.91 17.21 10.04
C LYS A 111 -5.58 17.95 9.93
N VAL A 112 -4.83 17.65 8.86
CA VAL A 112 -3.49 18.19 8.62
C VAL A 112 -3.43 18.86 7.25
N GLY A 113 -2.47 19.78 7.06
CA GLY A 113 -2.16 20.29 5.73
C GLY A 113 -1.32 19.27 4.97
N VAL A 114 -1.88 18.62 3.95
CA VAL A 114 -1.18 17.61 3.13
C VAL A 114 -0.59 18.30 1.90
N TYR A 115 0.74 18.33 1.82
CA TYR A 115 1.46 18.65 0.59
C TYR A 115 1.50 17.41 -0.30
N ARG A 116 1.18 17.59 -1.60
CA ARG A 116 1.17 16.52 -2.60
C ARG A 116 2.11 16.89 -3.75
N ASP A 117 3.03 15.99 -4.10
CA ASP A 117 3.91 16.13 -5.25
C ASP A 117 3.84 14.88 -6.13
N PHE A 118 3.29 15.03 -7.32
CA PHE A 118 3.11 13.97 -8.30
C PHE A 118 4.01 14.15 -9.53
N SER A 119 5.04 14.98 -9.42
CA SER A 119 5.98 15.26 -10.53
C SER A 119 6.68 14.00 -11.07
N LYS A 120 6.82 12.97 -10.24
CA LYS A 120 7.45 11.70 -10.60
C LYS A 120 6.45 10.61 -10.98
N ALA A 121 5.15 10.87 -10.98
CA ALA A 121 4.12 9.89 -11.28
C ALA A 121 4.31 9.25 -12.67
N SER A 122 4.54 10.07 -13.71
CA SER A 122 4.70 9.59 -15.09
C SER A 122 6.02 8.88 -15.36
N THR A 123 7.08 9.16 -14.58
CA THR A 123 8.44 8.65 -14.86
C THR A 123 8.82 7.48 -13.97
N LYS A 124 8.34 7.47 -12.73
CA LYS A 124 8.70 6.48 -11.71
C LYS A 124 7.48 5.80 -11.07
N GLY A 125 6.25 6.23 -11.41
CA GLY A 125 5.04 5.77 -10.72
C GLY A 125 5.03 6.15 -9.23
N GLU A 126 5.76 7.22 -8.84
CA GLU A 126 5.94 7.64 -7.45
C GLU A 126 5.09 8.88 -7.16
N TYR A 127 4.30 8.82 -6.10
CA TYR A 127 3.45 9.88 -5.58
C TYR A 127 3.89 10.21 -4.17
N LEU A 128 4.19 11.47 -3.91
CA LEU A 128 4.70 11.93 -2.62
C LEU A 128 3.63 12.73 -1.88
N PHE A 129 3.44 12.38 -0.61
CA PHE A 129 2.61 13.13 0.34
C PHE A 129 3.47 13.54 1.52
N GLN A 130 3.30 14.76 2.02
CA GLN A 130 3.98 15.22 3.23
C GLN A 130 3.03 16.00 4.11
N PHE A 131 3.04 15.72 5.40
CA PHE A 131 2.25 16.44 6.39
C PHE A 131 2.97 16.49 7.74
N LYS A 132 2.48 17.37 8.61
CA LYS A 132 3.04 17.58 9.95
C LYS A 132 1.93 17.59 10.97
N GLY A 133 2.16 16.90 12.09
CA GLY A 133 1.20 16.82 13.19
C GLY A 133 1.53 15.69 14.15
N GLY A 134 0.50 15.12 14.76
CA GLY A 134 0.61 14.01 15.70
C GLY A 134 0.65 14.46 17.16
N LYS A 135 0.19 13.57 18.04
CA LYS A 135 0.21 13.78 19.49
C LYS A 135 1.64 13.83 20.04
N GLY A 136 1.86 14.68 21.00
CA GLY A 136 3.12 14.84 21.71
C GLY A 136 3.60 16.27 21.75
N ARG A 137 4.66 16.51 22.53
CA ARG A 137 5.24 17.86 22.70
C ARG A 137 5.83 18.43 21.41
N TYR A 138 6.30 17.53 20.54
CA TYR A 138 6.92 17.91 19.26
C TYR A 138 6.23 17.16 18.12
N PRO A 139 5.72 17.88 17.11
CA PRO A 139 5.05 17.25 16.00
C PRO A 139 6.01 16.41 15.16
N TRP A 140 5.45 15.39 14.53
CA TRP A 140 6.11 14.58 13.52
C TRP A 140 5.94 15.18 12.13
N VAL A 141 6.99 15.09 11.32
CA VAL A 141 6.89 15.29 9.88
C VAL A 141 6.85 13.90 9.24
N VAL A 142 5.78 13.62 8.54
CA VAL A 142 5.54 12.35 7.87
C VAL A 142 5.63 12.56 6.37
N THR A 143 6.45 11.75 5.71
CA THR A 143 6.57 11.71 4.24
C THR A 143 6.18 10.31 3.77
N LEU A 144 5.22 10.26 2.86
CA LEU A 144 4.78 9.03 2.22
C LEU A 144 5.27 9.03 0.77
N SER A 145 6.02 8.01 0.36
CA SER A 145 6.29 7.72 -1.05
C SER A 145 5.45 6.50 -1.41
N VAL A 146 4.42 6.71 -2.21
CA VAL A 146 3.46 5.68 -2.64
C VAL A 146 3.68 5.40 -4.12
N PHE A 147 3.71 4.14 -4.50
CA PHE A 147 3.95 3.74 -5.88
C PHE A 147 2.68 3.18 -6.53
N ASP A 148 2.60 3.30 -7.84
CA ASP A 148 1.50 2.76 -8.68
C ASP A 148 1.32 1.24 -8.54
N SER A 149 2.37 0.53 -8.08
CA SER A 149 2.33 -0.89 -7.72
C SER A 149 1.60 -1.18 -6.42
N GLY A 150 1.20 -0.16 -5.65
CA GLY A 150 0.65 -0.29 -4.31
C GLY A 150 1.69 -0.41 -3.20
N SER A 151 2.99 -0.51 -3.52
CA SER A 151 4.02 -0.46 -2.48
C SER A 151 4.20 0.97 -1.95
N ALA A 152 4.56 1.12 -0.68
CA ALA A 152 4.77 2.43 -0.08
C ALA A 152 5.90 2.43 0.95
N THR A 153 6.49 3.61 1.12
CA THR A 153 7.43 3.90 2.21
C THR A 153 6.89 5.06 3.02
N ILE A 154 6.80 4.86 4.33
CA ILE A 154 6.43 5.87 5.31
C ILE A 154 7.71 6.30 6.03
N TYR A 155 8.09 7.55 5.89
CA TYR A 155 9.21 8.13 6.63
C TYR A 155 8.68 9.14 7.63
N CYS A 156 8.96 8.91 8.91
CA CYS A 156 8.56 9.79 10.01
C CYS A 156 9.80 10.39 10.64
N SER A 157 9.87 11.73 10.72
CA SER A 157 10.94 12.45 11.40
C SER A 157 10.37 13.35 12.50
N GLY A 158 10.96 13.29 13.65
CA GLY A 158 10.63 14.14 14.82
C GLY A 158 11.80 15.01 15.22
N SER A 159 11.63 15.87 16.22
CA SER A 159 12.72 16.65 16.79
C SER A 159 13.77 15.75 17.49
N GLY A 160 15.01 16.23 17.59
CA GLY A 160 16.07 15.50 18.31
C GLY A 160 16.61 14.27 17.57
N ALA A 161 16.71 14.34 16.23
CA ALA A 161 17.20 13.25 15.37
C ALA A 161 16.41 11.93 15.46
N ARG A 162 15.15 12.01 15.89
CA ARG A 162 14.23 10.87 15.90
C ARG A 162 13.70 10.66 14.49
N TYR A 163 13.88 9.48 13.92
CA TYR A 163 13.22 9.09 12.68
C TYR A 163 12.99 7.59 12.60
N MET A 164 11.96 7.24 11.85
CA MET A 164 11.54 5.87 11.58
C MET A 164 11.19 5.73 10.12
N THR A 165 11.46 4.55 9.58
CA THR A 165 11.02 4.17 8.23
C THR A 165 10.16 2.92 8.33
N TYR A 166 9.06 2.89 7.59
CA TYR A 166 8.20 1.71 7.48
C TYR A 166 7.98 1.40 6.00
N PHE A 167 8.03 0.13 5.64
CA PHE A 167 7.51 -0.33 4.36
C PHE A 167 6.07 -0.78 4.55
N ALA A 168 5.25 -0.50 3.57
CA ALA A 168 3.83 -0.75 3.62
C ALA A 168 3.27 -1.13 2.24
N ASN A 169 2.10 -1.75 2.25
CA ASN A 169 1.28 -1.96 1.07
C ASN A 169 0.01 -1.12 1.14
N LEU A 170 -0.39 -0.58 0.00
CA LEU A 170 -1.64 0.16 -0.13
C LEU A 170 -2.82 -0.80 -0.21
N ILE A 171 -3.84 -0.51 0.58
CA ILE A 171 -5.16 -1.12 0.52
C ILE A 171 -6.15 -0.03 0.11
N VAL A 172 -6.93 -0.30 -0.92
CA VAL A 172 -8.04 0.57 -1.33
C VAL A 172 -9.18 0.34 -0.33
N PRO A 173 -9.66 1.39 0.38
CA PRO A 173 -10.79 1.23 1.29
C PRO A 173 -12.03 0.77 0.53
N GLU A 174 -12.75 -0.21 1.06
CA GLU A 174 -14.10 -0.49 0.60
C GLU A 174 -14.95 0.76 0.88
N LYS A 175 -15.60 1.30 -0.15
CA LYS A 175 -16.59 2.36 0.05
C LYS A 175 -17.79 1.69 0.67
N ASP A 176 -18.07 1.96 1.96
CA ASP A 176 -19.32 1.58 2.59
C ASP A 176 -20.48 2.22 1.78
N GLU A 177 -21.16 1.42 0.98
CA GLU A 177 -22.35 1.85 0.20
C GLU A 177 -23.59 2.11 1.08
N ASP A 178 -23.45 2.03 2.39
CA ASP A 178 -24.54 2.23 3.33
C ASP A 178 -24.35 3.47 4.18
N HIS A 179 -24.79 4.62 3.68
CA HIS A 179 -25.45 5.67 4.50
C HIS A 179 -26.15 6.66 3.57
N GLN A 180 -27.30 6.23 3.03
CA GLN A 180 -28.39 7.14 2.64
C GLN A 180 -29.47 7.13 3.71
#